data_402bf8d11aa717ac17cc7dd90dde39a1
#
_entry.id   402bf8d11aa717ac17cc7dd90dde39a1
#
_cell.length_a   1.000
_cell.length_b   1.000
_cell.length_c   1.000
_cell.angle_alpha   90.00
_cell.angle_beta   90.00
_cell.angle_gamma   90.00
#
_symmetry.space_group_name_H-M   'P 1'
#
loop_
_entity.id
_entity.type
_entity.pdbx_description
1 polymer ?
#
loop_
_entity_poly.entity_id
_entity_poly.type
_entity_poly.pdbx_seq_one_letter_code
_entity_poly.pdbx_strand_id
1 'polypeptide(L)'
;MLIRLCYASTRVERETNLLEDLSNILSTARQFNQEHQIYGVLYYAEGTFFQCLEGHKTVLEALYERILNDPRHENVQRFSDQSLEQPCFSKWSMKYVNDFTKISRFFAKLGLDKFQPDQLDERQVQDFVSLLLKIKN
;
A
#
# COMPACT_ATOMS: atom_id res chain seq x y z
N MET A 1 -2.60 16.81 -11.87
CA MET A 1 -1.40 16.61 -11.03
C MET A 1 -1.31 15.16 -10.61
N LEU A 2 -0.20 14.53 -10.90
CA LEU A 2 0.07 13.15 -10.49
C LEU A 2 0.74 13.14 -9.12
N ILE A 3 0.28 12.27 -8.24
CA ILE A 3 0.88 12.07 -6.94
C ILE A 3 1.04 10.59 -6.63
N ARG A 4 1.89 10.32 -5.64
CA ARG A 4 2.00 9.03 -4.97
C ARG A 4 1.43 9.21 -3.56
N LEU A 5 0.41 8.44 -3.24
CA LEU A 5 -0.23 8.44 -1.93
C LEU A 5 0.03 7.09 -1.27
N CYS A 6 0.66 7.11 -0.09
CA CYS A 6 0.94 5.90 0.67
C CYS A 6 0.26 5.97 2.03
N TYR A 7 -0.25 4.83 2.48
CA TYR A 7 -0.81 4.73 3.83
C TYR A 7 -0.54 3.36 4.43
N ALA A 8 -0.60 3.29 5.75
CA ALA A 8 -0.59 2.05 6.50
C ALA A 8 -1.87 1.97 7.32
N SER A 9 -2.34 0.76 7.60
CA SER A 9 -3.53 0.55 8.41
C SER A 9 -3.48 -0.81 9.10
N THR A 10 -4.34 -0.99 10.09
CA THR A 10 -4.46 -2.24 10.84
C THR A 10 -5.66 -3.03 10.34
N ARG A 11 -5.46 -4.32 10.06
CA ARG A 11 -6.58 -5.18 9.67
C ARG A 11 -7.53 -5.39 10.86
N VAL A 12 -8.82 -5.26 10.58
CA VAL A 12 -9.87 -5.61 11.54
C VAL A 12 -10.18 -7.11 11.35
N GLU A 13 -10.02 -7.88 12.42
CA GLU A 13 -10.40 -9.30 12.37
C GLU A 13 -11.92 -9.43 12.34
N ARG A 14 -12.42 -10.26 11.43
CA ARG A 14 -13.83 -10.52 11.23
C ARG A 14 -14.03 -12.02 11.00
N GLU A 15 -15.26 -12.43 10.74
CA GLU A 15 -15.56 -13.81 10.43
C GLU A 15 -14.89 -14.32 9.16
N THR A 16 -14.57 -13.42 8.23
CA THR A 16 -13.83 -13.75 7.01
C THR A 16 -12.36 -14.00 7.33
N ASN A 17 -11.74 -14.94 6.59
CA ASN A 17 -10.31 -15.20 6.77
C ASN A 17 -9.46 -14.18 5.97
N LEU A 18 -8.17 -14.15 6.28
CA LEU A 18 -7.22 -13.22 5.66
C LEU A 18 -7.14 -13.39 4.15
N LEU A 19 -7.08 -14.62 3.65
CA LEU A 19 -6.96 -14.87 2.21
C LEU A 19 -8.19 -14.36 1.47
N GLU A 20 -9.36 -14.54 2.05
CA GLU A 20 -10.61 -14.04 1.48
C GLU A 20 -10.62 -12.52 1.42
N ASP A 21 -10.22 -11.84 2.51
CA ASP A 21 -10.13 -10.40 2.56
C ASP A 21 -9.15 -9.86 1.52
N LEU A 22 -7.95 -10.45 1.43
CA LEU A 22 -6.94 -10.03 0.45
C LEU A 22 -7.44 -10.23 -0.98
N SER A 23 -8.07 -11.36 -1.27
CA SER A 23 -8.61 -11.64 -2.61
C SER A 23 -9.64 -10.58 -3.00
N ASN A 24 -10.54 -10.23 -2.10
CA ASN A 24 -11.58 -9.23 -2.34
C ASN A 24 -10.99 -7.83 -2.52
N ILE A 25 -10.02 -7.45 -1.68
CA ILE A 25 -9.35 -6.17 -1.79
C ILE A 25 -8.64 -6.04 -3.14
N LEU A 26 -7.89 -7.07 -3.55
CA LEU A 26 -7.14 -7.05 -4.78
C LEU A 26 -8.03 -7.01 -6.02
N SER A 27 -9.10 -7.82 -6.03
CA SER A 27 -10.04 -7.85 -7.16
C SER A 27 -10.70 -6.49 -7.37
N THR A 28 -11.22 -5.91 -6.29
CA THR A 28 -11.89 -4.61 -6.33
C THR A 28 -10.92 -3.52 -6.74
N ALA A 29 -9.72 -3.52 -6.15
CA ALA A 29 -8.70 -2.51 -6.44
C ALA A 29 -8.24 -2.58 -7.89
N ARG A 30 -7.98 -3.76 -8.42
CA ARG A 30 -7.52 -3.91 -9.81
C ARG A 30 -8.54 -3.41 -10.80
N GLN A 31 -9.81 -3.74 -10.59
CA GLN A 31 -10.87 -3.27 -11.48
C GLN A 31 -10.99 -1.75 -11.45
N PHE A 32 -11.09 -1.16 -10.26
CA PHE A 32 -11.21 0.29 -10.10
C PHE A 32 -9.98 1.00 -10.67
N ASN A 33 -8.79 0.50 -10.36
CA ASN A 33 -7.54 1.13 -10.77
C ASN A 33 -7.37 1.14 -12.28
N GLN A 34 -7.73 0.05 -12.97
CA GLN A 34 -7.68 0.02 -14.42
C GLN A 34 -8.60 1.07 -15.05
N GLU A 35 -9.81 1.20 -14.51
CA GLU A 35 -10.80 2.14 -15.04
C GLU A 35 -10.39 3.61 -14.83
N HIS A 36 -9.58 3.89 -13.82
CA HIS A 36 -9.22 5.26 -13.41
C HIS A 36 -7.75 5.59 -13.60
N GLN A 37 -7.00 4.73 -14.28
CA GLN A 37 -5.57 4.92 -14.52
C GLN A 37 -4.79 5.13 -13.23
N ILE A 38 -5.10 4.30 -12.25
CA ILE A 38 -4.39 4.24 -10.97
C ILE A 38 -3.49 3.01 -10.98
N TYR A 39 -2.30 3.14 -10.41
CA TYR A 39 -1.33 2.06 -10.27
C TYR A 39 -0.98 1.90 -8.80
N GLY A 40 -0.64 0.69 -8.38
CA GLY A 40 -0.40 0.52 -6.96
C GLY A 40 0.34 -0.74 -6.55
N VAL A 41 0.75 -0.73 -5.29
CA VAL A 41 1.44 -1.84 -4.63
C VAL A 41 0.80 -2.03 -3.26
N LEU A 42 0.54 -3.28 -2.90
CA LEU A 42 0.00 -3.66 -1.59
C LEU A 42 0.91 -4.68 -0.92
N TYR A 43 1.20 -4.46 0.34
CA TYR A 43 1.86 -5.43 1.20
C TYR A 43 1.08 -5.60 2.49
N TYR A 44 1.01 -6.84 2.97
CA TYR A 44 0.38 -7.16 4.25
C TYR A 44 1.28 -8.10 5.05
N ALA A 45 1.50 -7.79 6.32
CA ALA A 45 2.16 -8.70 7.25
C ALA A 45 1.75 -8.35 8.69
N GLU A 46 1.62 -9.37 9.52
CA GLU A 46 1.45 -9.22 10.96
C GLU A 46 0.31 -8.26 11.36
N GLY A 47 -0.80 -8.32 10.65
CA GLY A 47 -1.98 -7.50 10.95
C GLY A 47 -1.95 -6.10 10.37
N THR A 48 -0.94 -5.74 9.59
CA THR A 48 -0.76 -4.39 9.06
C THR A 48 -0.74 -4.40 7.54
N PHE A 49 -1.55 -3.52 6.95
CA PHE A 49 -1.51 -3.24 5.51
C PHE A 49 -0.61 -2.04 5.24
N PHE A 50 0.09 -2.07 4.13
CA PHE A 50 0.74 -0.90 3.54
C PHE A 50 0.37 -0.86 2.07
N GLN A 51 -0.16 0.25 1.61
CA GLN A 51 -0.55 0.43 0.21
C GLN A 51 0.01 1.74 -0.32
N CYS A 52 0.49 1.68 -1.56
CA CYS A 52 1.00 2.85 -2.25
C CYS A 52 0.29 2.96 -3.59
N LEU A 53 -0.28 4.14 -3.87
CA LEU A 53 -1.09 4.38 -5.06
C LEU A 53 -0.51 5.55 -5.83
N GLU A 54 -0.51 5.44 -7.17
CA GLU A 54 -0.10 6.52 -8.08
C GLU A 54 -1.22 6.84 -9.04
N GLY A 55 -1.51 8.13 -9.21
CA GLY A 55 -2.57 8.59 -10.10
C GLY A 55 -2.81 10.09 -9.93
N HIS A 56 -3.86 10.57 -10.58
CA HIS A 56 -4.26 11.98 -10.44
C HIS A 56 -4.78 12.25 -9.04
N LYS A 57 -4.34 13.35 -8.47
CA LYS A 57 -4.64 13.73 -7.09
C LYS A 57 -6.14 13.70 -6.79
N THR A 58 -6.96 14.29 -7.66
CA THR A 58 -8.40 14.34 -7.45
C THR A 58 -9.02 12.95 -7.34
N VAL A 59 -8.60 12.03 -8.22
CA VAL A 59 -9.11 10.65 -8.21
C VAL A 59 -8.63 9.91 -6.97
N LEU A 60 -7.35 10.07 -6.60
CA LEU A 60 -6.80 9.41 -5.42
C LEU A 60 -7.42 9.92 -4.13
N GLU A 61 -7.74 11.21 -4.04
CA GLU A 61 -8.41 11.73 -2.84
C GLU A 61 -9.81 11.12 -2.68
N ALA A 62 -10.56 10.98 -3.77
CA ALA A 62 -11.86 10.32 -3.73
C ALA A 62 -11.76 8.85 -3.34
N LEU A 63 -10.76 8.16 -3.87
CA LEU A 63 -10.50 6.77 -3.51
C LEU A 63 -10.10 6.64 -2.04
N TYR A 64 -9.26 7.54 -1.55
CA TYR A 64 -8.82 7.51 -0.17
C TYR A 64 -9.99 7.66 0.81
N GLU A 65 -10.97 8.52 0.51
CA GLU A 65 -12.19 8.64 1.31
C GLU A 65 -12.94 7.30 1.40
N ARG A 66 -13.01 6.55 0.30
CA ARG A 66 -13.62 5.23 0.30
C ARG A 66 -12.82 4.23 1.14
N ILE A 67 -11.48 4.32 1.07
CA ILE A 67 -10.59 3.47 1.87
C ILE A 67 -10.80 3.73 3.36
N LEU A 68 -10.92 4.99 3.76
CA LEU A 68 -11.15 5.35 5.16
C LEU A 68 -12.46 4.76 5.71
N ASN A 69 -13.45 4.55 4.86
CA ASN A 69 -14.75 4.01 5.25
C ASN A 69 -14.85 2.50 5.10
N ASP A 70 -13.79 1.83 4.67
CA ASP A 70 -13.78 0.37 4.50
C ASP A 70 -13.64 -0.31 5.88
N PRO A 71 -14.62 -1.16 6.27
CA PRO A 71 -14.61 -1.77 7.60
C PRO A 71 -13.57 -2.87 7.78
N ARG A 72 -12.83 -3.25 6.72
CA ARG A 72 -11.81 -4.29 6.81
C ARG A 72 -10.54 -3.84 7.50
N HIS A 73 -10.37 -2.53 7.71
CA HIS A 73 -9.20 -1.98 8.40
C HIS A 73 -9.58 -0.78 9.28
N GLU A 74 -8.62 -0.37 10.11
CA GLU A 74 -8.74 0.77 11.01
C GLU A 74 -7.36 1.40 11.21
N ASN A 75 -7.29 2.49 11.96
CA ASN A 75 -6.04 3.19 12.26
C ASN A 75 -5.26 3.54 11.00
N VAL A 76 -5.95 4.12 10.02
CA VAL A 76 -5.34 4.50 8.75
C VAL A 76 -4.41 5.69 8.99
N GLN A 77 -3.14 5.52 8.63
CA GLN A 77 -2.13 6.58 8.72
C GLN A 77 -1.64 6.88 7.30
N ARG A 78 -1.90 8.09 6.84
CA ARG A 78 -1.42 8.55 5.55
C ARG A 78 -0.05 9.21 5.73
N PHE A 79 0.89 8.82 4.86
CA PHE A 79 2.22 9.45 4.82
C PHE A 79 2.19 10.65 3.88
N SER A 80 3.27 11.46 3.90
CA SER A 80 3.35 12.62 3.02
C SER A 80 3.30 12.21 1.56
N ASP A 81 2.46 12.87 0.77
CA ASP A 81 2.35 12.59 -0.66
C ASP A 81 3.60 13.04 -1.40
N GLN A 82 3.91 12.35 -2.49
CA GLN A 82 4.99 12.72 -3.39
C GLN A 82 4.40 13.20 -4.72
N SER A 83 4.90 14.32 -5.24
CA SER A 83 4.56 14.77 -6.58
C SER A 83 5.31 13.94 -7.61
N LEU A 84 4.64 13.56 -8.70
CA LEU A 84 5.23 12.74 -9.75
C LEU A 84 5.07 13.42 -11.11
N GLU A 85 6.11 13.30 -11.95
CA GLU A 85 6.03 13.70 -13.34
C GLU A 85 5.38 12.62 -14.19
N GLN A 86 5.64 11.34 -13.82
CA GLN A 86 5.06 10.18 -14.49
C GLN A 86 4.92 9.04 -13.48
N PRO A 87 4.01 8.08 -13.73
CA PRO A 87 3.86 6.94 -12.83
C PRO A 87 5.10 6.04 -12.82
N CYS A 88 5.46 5.54 -11.64
CA CYS A 88 6.53 4.57 -11.46
C CYS A 88 6.03 3.13 -11.48
N PHE A 89 4.73 2.92 -11.18
CA PHE A 89 4.13 1.59 -11.08
C PHE A 89 3.27 1.24 -12.30
N SER A 90 3.53 1.84 -13.46
CA SER A 90 2.63 1.79 -14.62
C SER A 90 2.33 0.38 -15.16
N LYS A 91 3.06 -0.63 -14.69
CA LYS A 91 2.83 -2.02 -15.08
C LYS A 91 1.73 -2.71 -14.27
N TRP A 92 1.32 -2.14 -13.13
CA TRP A 92 0.46 -2.85 -12.19
C TRP A 92 -0.75 -2.02 -11.78
N SER A 93 -1.93 -2.50 -12.11
CA SER A 93 -3.17 -1.95 -11.53
C SER A 93 -3.21 -2.18 -10.02
N MET A 94 -2.62 -3.28 -9.55
CA MET A 94 -2.29 -3.50 -8.13
C MET A 94 -1.35 -4.69 -8.04
N LYS A 95 -0.11 -4.44 -7.63
CA LYS A 95 0.87 -5.49 -7.37
C LYS A 95 0.73 -5.92 -5.91
N TYR A 96 0.56 -7.21 -5.66
CA TYR A 96 0.63 -7.75 -4.31
C TYR A 96 2.01 -8.34 -4.07
N VAL A 97 2.75 -7.78 -3.11
CA VAL A 97 4.08 -8.25 -2.74
C VAL A 97 3.93 -9.20 -1.55
N ASN A 98 4.58 -10.36 -1.61
CA ASN A 98 4.54 -11.32 -0.50
C ASN A 98 5.91 -11.88 -0.10
N ASP A 99 6.96 -11.09 -0.28
CA ASP A 99 8.32 -11.49 0.12
C ASP A 99 8.63 -11.02 1.54
N PHE A 100 8.13 -11.78 2.51
CA PHE A 100 8.29 -11.47 3.93
C PHE A 100 9.77 -11.35 4.33
N THR A 101 10.62 -12.20 3.80
CA THR A 101 12.04 -12.25 4.20
C THR A 101 12.78 -10.96 3.85
N LYS A 102 12.64 -10.49 2.61
CA LYS A 102 13.29 -9.24 2.19
C LYS A 102 12.78 -8.04 2.95
N ILE A 103 11.48 -8.01 3.21
CA ILE A 103 10.86 -6.90 3.93
C ILE A 103 11.27 -6.92 5.40
N SER A 104 11.29 -8.09 6.03
CA SER A 104 11.78 -8.22 7.42
C SER A 104 13.22 -7.74 7.57
N ARG A 105 14.08 -8.04 6.60
CA ARG A 105 15.46 -7.56 6.60
C ARG A 105 15.53 -6.04 6.51
N PHE A 106 14.68 -5.44 5.70
CA PHE A 106 14.63 -3.98 5.58
C PHE A 106 14.33 -3.33 6.93
N PHE A 107 13.30 -3.83 7.62
CA PHE A 107 12.92 -3.29 8.92
C PHE A 107 13.96 -3.59 10.00
N ALA A 108 14.57 -4.77 9.97
CA ALA A 108 15.62 -5.13 10.92
C ALA A 108 16.83 -4.19 10.83
N LYS A 109 17.21 -3.77 9.62
CA LYS A 109 18.29 -2.81 9.42
C LYS A 109 17.99 -1.44 10.01
N LEU A 110 16.72 -1.12 10.20
CA LEU A 110 16.28 0.13 10.82
C LEU A 110 16.12 -0.02 12.34
N GLY A 111 16.44 -1.20 12.90
CA GLY A 111 16.31 -1.46 14.33
C GLY A 111 14.89 -1.84 14.75
N LEU A 112 14.04 -2.25 13.80
CA LEU A 112 12.67 -2.63 14.09
C LEU A 112 12.51 -4.14 14.02
N ASP A 113 11.89 -4.73 15.04
CA ASP A 113 11.77 -6.18 15.18
C ASP A 113 10.70 -6.79 14.26
N LYS A 114 9.79 -5.97 13.76
CA LYS A 114 8.66 -6.44 12.97
C LYS A 114 8.24 -5.37 11.97
N PHE A 115 7.24 -5.70 11.16
CA PHE A 115 6.71 -4.79 10.16
C PHE A 115 5.95 -3.65 10.86
N GLN A 116 6.57 -2.48 10.92
CA GLN A 116 6.04 -1.28 11.59
C GLN A 116 6.20 -0.07 10.70
N PRO A 117 5.42 0.04 9.61
CA PRO A 117 5.56 1.17 8.69
C PRO A 117 5.25 2.51 9.34
N ASP A 118 4.48 2.53 10.42
CA ASP A 118 4.19 3.75 11.18
C ASP A 118 5.43 4.34 11.88
N GLN A 119 6.52 3.58 11.97
CA GLN A 119 7.78 4.05 12.55
C GLN A 119 8.74 4.64 11.51
N LEU A 120 8.37 4.61 10.24
CA LEU A 120 9.22 5.13 9.16
C LEU A 120 9.06 6.63 9.02
N ASP A 121 10.19 7.34 8.81
CA ASP A 121 10.14 8.73 8.40
C ASP A 121 9.84 8.84 6.91
N GLU A 122 9.69 10.06 6.40
CA GLU A 122 9.31 10.31 5.01
C GLU A 122 10.28 9.66 4.02
N ARG A 123 11.58 9.77 4.26
CA ARG A 123 12.60 9.18 3.40
C ARG A 123 12.56 7.65 3.45
N GLN A 124 12.41 7.10 4.64
CA GLN A 124 12.34 5.64 4.82
C GLN A 124 11.11 5.04 4.15
N VAL A 125 9.98 5.75 4.15
CA VAL A 125 8.80 5.32 3.42
C VAL A 125 9.11 5.18 1.93
N GLN A 126 9.80 6.17 1.33
CA GLN A 126 10.16 6.11 -0.08
C GLN A 126 11.18 5.01 -0.37
N ASP A 127 12.11 4.77 0.54
CA ASP A 127 13.05 3.65 0.43
C ASP A 127 12.31 2.30 0.45
N PHE A 128 11.30 2.18 1.31
CA PHE A 128 10.47 0.99 1.38
C PHE A 128 9.68 0.79 0.09
N VAL A 129 9.09 1.84 -0.45
CA VAL A 129 8.39 1.79 -1.74
C VAL A 129 9.32 1.32 -2.84
N SER A 130 10.55 1.83 -2.87
CA SER A 130 11.56 1.40 -3.85
C SER A 130 11.87 -0.09 -3.74
N LEU A 131 11.92 -0.62 -2.51
CA LEU A 131 12.10 -2.06 -2.29
C LEU A 131 10.92 -2.85 -2.85
N LEU A 132 9.69 -2.41 -2.57
CA LEU A 132 8.49 -3.08 -3.06
C LEU A 132 8.43 -3.14 -4.59
N LEU A 133 8.93 -2.10 -5.26
CA LEU A 133 9.01 -2.07 -6.72
C LEU A 133 9.98 -3.10 -7.28
N LYS A 134 11.07 -3.37 -6.58
CA LYS A 134 12.13 -4.27 -7.04
C LYS A 134 11.81 -5.74 -6.80
N ILE A 135 10.94 -6.05 -5.86
CA ILE A 135 10.62 -7.43 -5.53
C ILE A 135 9.83 -8.05 -6.67
N LYS A 136 10.26 -9.22 -7.11
CA LYS A 136 9.55 -10.03 -8.09
C LYS A 136 8.74 -11.09 -7.35
N ASN A 137 7.49 -11.23 -7.73
CA ASN A 137 6.64 -12.27 -7.18
C ASN A 137 6.67 -13.51 -8.06
#